data_077c098e723d75f5796ef809f5215889
#
_entry.id   077c098e723d75f5796ef809f5215889
#
_cell.length_a   1.000
_cell.length_b   1.000
_cell.length_c   1.000
_cell.angle_alpha   90.00
_cell.angle_beta   90.00
_cell.angle_gamma   90.00
#
_symmetry.space_group_name_H-M   'P 1'
#
loop_
_entity.id
_entity.type
_entity.pdbx_description
1 polymer ?
#
loop_
_entity_poly.entity_id
_entity_poly.type
_entity_poly.pdbx_seq_one_letter_code
_entity_poly.pdbx_strand_id
1 'polypeptide(L)'
;MPESVSESSPKRTLHIGRDRPIRISTGHRLLHHDGKCSRPHGHNYEIEVTLVGELTEEGWVVDKGEVTAVISEWDHRFLLEGGDPLIDAFETSGDSDAVVVFDSPPTAEVMSLVLERRLSEELPDTVSDISVAVSETAELCGGPV
;
A
#
# COMPACT_ATOMS: atom_id res chain seq x y z
N MET A 1 22.73 -25.68 25.03
CA MET A 1 22.64 -25.76 23.52
C MET A 1 21.85 -24.60 22.99
N PRO A 2 22.37 -23.83 22.02
CA PRO A 2 21.58 -22.83 21.34
C PRO A 2 20.43 -23.45 20.57
N GLU A 3 19.33 -22.74 20.49
CA GLU A 3 18.22 -23.14 19.63
C GLU A 3 18.59 -22.92 18.16
N SER A 4 18.09 -23.77 17.27
CA SER A 4 18.44 -23.69 15.86
C SER A 4 17.24 -24.00 14.97
N VAL A 5 17.31 -23.51 13.72
CA VAL A 5 16.35 -23.83 12.67
C VAL A 5 16.80 -25.14 12.00
N SER A 6 15.91 -26.13 11.99
CA SER A 6 16.23 -27.47 11.46
C SER A 6 16.20 -27.56 9.94
N GLU A 7 15.55 -26.62 9.27
CA GLU A 7 15.44 -26.58 7.82
C GLU A 7 16.31 -25.48 7.24
N SER A 8 16.84 -25.72 6.03
CA SER A 8 17.52 -24.71 5.22
C SER A 8 16.45 -23.88 4.51
N SER A 9 16.47 -22.55 4.68
CA SER A 9 15.56 -21.61 4.03
C SER A 9 14.07 -21.93 4.22
N PRO A 10 13.59 -22.12 5.47
CA PRO A 10 12.18 -22.38 5.71
C PRO A 10 11.33 -21.17 5.36
N LYS A 11 10.14 -21.39 4.81
CA LYS A 11 9.18 -20.34 4.54
C LYS A 11 8.35 -20.02 5.78
N ARG A 12 8.13 -18.75 6.02
CA ARG A 12 7.29 -18.25 7.11
C ARG A 12 6.37 -17.15 6.62
N THR A 13 5.33 -16.89 7.38
CA THR A 13 4.41 -15.78 7.13
C THR A 13 4.75 -14.65 8.09
N LEU A 14 4.78 -13.43 7.57
CA LEU A 14 4.94 -12.21 8.36
C LEU A 14 3.70 -11.33 8.17
N HIS A 15 3.09 -10.92 9.27
CA HIS A 15 1.98 -9.96 9.27
C HIS A 15 2.49 -8.61 9.78
N ILE A 16 2.19 -7.54 9.03
CA ILE A 16 2.50 -6.17 9.43
C ILE A 16 1.19 -5.39 9.47
N GLY A 17 0.88 -4.78 10.59
CA GLY A 17 -0.35 -4.01 10.74
C GLY A 17 -1.58 -4.81 11.15
N ARG A 18 -1.43 -6.04 11.61
CA ARG A 18 -2.55 -6.94 11.91
C ARG A 18 -3.44 -6.45 13.04
N ASP A 19 -2.86 -6.06 14.17
CA ASP A 19 -3.60 -5.57 15.34
C ASP A 19 -3.58 -4.04 15.41
N ARG A 20 -2.55 -3.44 14.85
CA ARG A 20 -2.40 -2.00 14.74
C ARG A 20 -2.02 -1.67 13.31
N PRO A 21 -2.97 -1.22 12.47
CA PRO A 21 -2.72 -0.99 11.05
C PRO A 21 -1.65 0.07 10.81
N ILE A 22 -1.02 -0.03 9.63
CA ILE A 22 -0.20 1.07 9.11
C ILE A 22 -1.18 2.13 8.64
N ARG A 23 -1.04 3.35 9.15
CA ARG A 23 -1.98 4.43 8.83
C ARG A 23 -1.31 5.50 7.98
N ILE A 24 -1.99 5.90 6.91
CA ILE A 24 -1.61 7.04 6.07
C ILE A 24 -2.81 7.94 5.85
N SER A 25 -2.56 9.24 5.73
CA SER A 25 -3.59 10.23 5.38
C SER A 25 -3.41 10.58 3.92
N THR A 26 -4.40 10.24 3.10
CA THR A 26 -4.26 10.32 1.64
C THR A 26 -5.55 10.84 1.03
N GLY A 27 -5.42 11.77 0.08
CA GLY A 27 -6.55 12.30 -0.66
C GLY A 27 -6.79 11.53 -1.94
N HIS A 28 -8.02 11.56 -2.41
CA HIS A 28 -8.39 11.01 -3.71
C HIS A 28 -9.75 11.54 -4.17
N ARG A 29 -10.13 11.18 -5.37
CA ARG A 29 -11.51 11.24 -5.83
C ARG A 29 -11.74 10.16 -6.88
N LEU A 30 -13.00 9.79 -7.03
CA LEU A 30 -13.44 8.90 -8.11
C LEU A 30 -14.04 9.78 -9.20
N LEU A 31 -13.22 10.15 -10.19
CA LEU A 31 -13.52 11.15 -11.21
C LEU A 31 -14.86 10.92 -11.93
N HIS A 32 -15.20 9.65 -12.16
CA HIS A 32 -16.40 9.27 -12.93
C HIS A 32 -17.61 8.91 -12.05
N HIS A 33 -17.51 9.10 -10.73
CA HIS A 33 -18.60 8.78 -9.82
C HIS A 33 -19.68 9.87 -9.87
N ASP A 34 -20.95 9.47 -9.83
CA ASP A 34 -22.08 10.41 -9.89
C ASP A 34 -22.37 11.11 -8.57
N GLY A 35 -21.85 10.60 -7.46
CA GLY A 35 -22.13 11.11 -6.12
C GLY A 35 -20.95 11.89 -5.53
N LYS A 36 -20.98 12.02 -4.21
CA LYS A 36 -19.99 12.80 -3.46
C LYS A 36 -18.55 12.28 -3.59
N CYS A 37 -18.36 11.01 -3.98
CA CYS A 37 -17.02 10.44 -4.15
C CYS A 37 -16.25 11.05 -5.32
N SER A 38 -16.92 11.77 -6.22
CA SER A 38 -16.26 12.54 -7.27
C SER A 38 -15.64 13.84 -6.77
N ARG A 39 -15.98 14.25 -5.54
CA ARG A 39 -15.39 15.42 -4.92
C ARG A 39 -14.03 15.06 -4.32
N PRO A 40 -13.02 15.93 -4.44
CA PRO A 40 -11.76 15.72 -3.75
C PRO A 40 -11.98 15.60 -2.23
N HIS A 41 -11.48 14.52 -1.66
CA HIS A 41 -11.62 14.26 -0.21
C HIS A 41 -10.47 13.34 0.22
N GLY A 42 -10.41 13.02 1.49
CA GLY A 42 -9.36 12.16 2.01
C GLY A 42 -9.86 11.24 3.11
N HIS A 43 -9.04 10.25 3.40
CA HIS A 43 -9.26 9.30 4.47
C HIS A 43 -7.96 9.04 5.22
N ASN A 44 -8.09 8.58 6.45
CA ASN A 44 -6.99 7.93 7.16
C ASN A 44 -7.07 6.44 6.81
N TYR A 45 -6.36 6.06 5.77
CA TYR A 45 -6.32 4.66 5.34
C TYR A 45 -5.58 3.82 6.35
N GLU A 46 -6.10 2.63 6.60
CA GLU A 46 -5.46 1.64 7.46
C GLU A 46 -5.05 0.44 6.61
N ILE A 47 -3.78 0.07 6.68
CA ILE A 47 -3.20 -0.89 5.76
C ILE A 47 -2.57 -2.04 6.54
N GLU A 48 -2.91 -3.27 6.12
CA GLU A 48 -2.36 -4.49 6.66
C GLU A 48 -1.68 -5.26 5.53
N VAL A 49 -0.47 -5.75 5.80
CA VAL A 49 0.34 -6.49 4.82
C VAL A 49 0.64 -7.88 5.35
N THR A 50 0.43 -8.88 4.52
CA THR A 50 0.82 -10.27 4.82
C THR A 50 1.82 -10.72 3.76
N LEU A 51 2.96 -11.22 4.22
CA LEU A 51 4.06 -11.65 3.35
C LEU A 51 4.43 -13.09 3.67
N VAL A 52 4.72 -13.85 2.62
CA VAL A 52 5.27 -15.20 2.75
C VAL A 52 6.63 -15.22 2.06
N GLY A 53 7.61 -15.77 2.72
CA GLY A 53 8.95 -15.86 2.13
C GLY A 53 9.88 -16.74 2.95
N GLU A 54 11.06 -16.95 2.40
CA GLU A 54 12.12 -17.64 3.10
C GLU A 54 12.76 -16.73 4.15
N LEU A 55 13.22 -17.32 5.25
CA LEU A 55 13.98 -16.56 6.24
C LEU A 55 15.34 -16.20 5.67
N THR A 56 15.72 -14.95 5.85
CA THR A 56 17.04 -14.46 5.51
C THR A 56 18.03 -14.70 6.65
N GLU A 57 19.30 -14.34 6.46
CA GLU A 57 20.32 -14.46 7.50
C GLU A 57 19.99 -13.64 8.75
N GLU A 58 19.23 -12.55 8.58
CA GLU A 58 18.75 -11.70 9.67
C GLU A 58 17.66 -12.36 10.49
N GLY A 59 17.09 -13.48 10.01
CA GLY A 59 16.03 -14.21 10.71
C GLY A 59 14.62 -13.72 10.45
N TRP A 60 14.45 -12.83 9.49
CA TRP A 60 13.12 -12.31 9.09
C TRP A 60 12.77 -12.69 7.65
N VAL A 61 11.51 -12.60 7.31
CA VAL A 61 11.06 -12.69 5.91
C VAL A 61 11.49 -11.42 5.15
N VAL A 62 11.30 -10.27 5.78
CA VAL A 62 11.71 -8.95 5.27
C VAL A 62 11.80 -7.97 6.43
N ASP A 63 12.57 -6.92 6.25
CA ASP A 63 12.61 -5.81 7.22
C ASP A 63 11.29 -5.02 7.13
N LYS A 64 10.59 -4.90 8.25
CA LYS A 64 9.37 -4.11 8.36
C LYS A 64 9.54 -2.69 7.79
N GLY A 65 10.71 -2.08 8.02
CA GLY A 65 11.00 -0.73 7.56
C GLY A 65 10.92 -0.57 6.04
N GLU A 66 11.30 -1.60 5.29
CA GLU A 66 11.20 -1.58 3.84
C GLU A 66 9.74 -1.56 3.36
N VAL A 67 8.87 -2.30 4.05
CA VAL A 67 7.44 -2.33 3.73
C VAL A 67 6.78 -0.99 4.09
N THR A 68 7.02 -0.49 5.28
CA THR A 68 6.41 0.76 5.72
C THR A 68 6.90 1.96 4.91
N ALA A 69 8.15 1.95 4.43
CA ALA A 69 8.68 3.00 3.57
C ALA A 69 7.91 3.11 2.25
N VAL A 70 7.60 1.97 1.62
CA VAL A 70 6.82 1.95 0.37
C VAL A 70 5.42 2.53 0.60
N ILE A 71 4.75 2.09 1.64
CA ILE A 71 3.38 2.53 1.95
C ILE A 71 3.35 4.02 2.29
N SER A 72 4.34 4.49 3.05
CA SER A 72 4.40 5.88 3.51
C SER A 72 4.65 6.90 2.39
N GLU A 73 5.07 6.46 1.21
CA GLU A 73 5.22 7.35 0.06
C GLU A 73 3.91 8.04 -0.34
N TRP A 74 2.77 7.43 -0.04
CA TRP A 74 1.47 8.02 -0.34
C TRP A 74 0.93 8.90 0.77
N ASP A 75 1.56 8.91 1.91
CA ASP A 75 1.11 9.72 3.04
C ASP A 75 1.18 11.21 2.69
N HIS A 76 0.10 11.93 2.94
CA HIS A 76 -0.05 13.37 2.62
C HIS A 76 0.04 13.66 1.12
N ARG A 77 -0.37 12.72 0.27
CA ARG A 77 -0.46 12.91 -1.17
C ARG A 77 -1.86 12.65 -1.68
N PHE A 78 -2.14 13.12 -2.89
CA PHE A 78 -3.38 12.87 -3.61
C PHE A 78 -3.16 11.81 -4.67
N LEU A 79 -4.04 10.79 -4.66
CA LEU A 79 -4.07 9.75 -5.68
C LEU A 79 -5.12 10.14 -6.71
N LEU A 80 -4.71 10.36 -7.94
CA LEU A 80 -5.58 10.82 -9.01
C LEU A 80 -5.44 9.92 -10.24
N GLU A 81 -6.56 9.67 -10.89
CA GLU A 81 -6.56 8.92 -12.15
C GLU A 81 -5.96 9.76 -13.26
N GLY A 82 -5.17 9.16 -14.15
CA GLY A 82 -4.60 9.84 -15.30
C GLY A 82 -5.70 10.51 -16.13
N GLY A 83 -5.45 11.74 -16.55
CA GLY A 83 -6.46 12.55 -17.25
C GLY A 83 -7.33 13.41 -16.33
N ASP A 84 -7.22 13.25 -15.02
CA ASP A 84 -7.96 14.09 -14.08
C ASP A 84 -7.46 15.55 -14.17
N PRO A 85 -8.37 16.52 -14.40
CA PRO A 85 -7.98 17.92 -14.48
C PRO A 85 -7.30 18.47 -13.22
N LEU A 86 -7.50 17.84 -12.06
CA LEU A 86 -6.82 18.24 -10.82
C LEU A 86 -5.31 18.08 -10.91
N ILE A 87 -4.81 17.17 -11.76
CA ILE A 87 -3.37 17.00 -11.95
C ILE A 87 -2.75 18.31 -12.43
N ASP A 88 -3.36 18.94 -13.45
CA ASP A 88 -2.90 20.24 -13.97
C ASP A 88 -3.04 21.36 -12.93
N ALA A 89 -4.10 21.32 -12.13
CA ALA A 89 -4.31 22.30 -11.06
C ALA A 89 -3.21 22.23 -10.01
N PHE A 90 -2.79 21.03 -9.61
CA PHE A 90 -1.66 20.85 -8.69
C PHE A 90 -0.35 21.36 -9.30
N GLU A 91 -0.11 21.07 -10.57
CA GLU A 91 1.09 21.60 -11.27
C GLU A 91 1.10 23.12 -11.28
N THR A 92 -0.04 23.74 -11.61
CA THR A 92 -0.18 25.18 -11.66
C THR A 92 0.09 25.84 -10.30
N SER A 93 -0.32 25.20 -9.21
CA SER A 93 -0.07 25.70 -7.86
C SER A 93 1.35 25.42 -7.35
N GLY A 94 2.17 24.67 -8.09
CA GLY A 94 3.51 24.31 -7.67
C GLY A 94 3.58 23.08 -6.79
N ASP A 95 2.51 22.29 -6.74
CA ASP A 95 2.38 21.11 -5.86
C ASP A 95 2.37 19.79 -6.63
N SER A 96 3.06 19.71 -7.76
CA SER A 96 3.08 18.49 -8.58
C SER A 96 3.61 17.26 -7.83
N ASP A 97 4.48 17.44 -6.85
CA ASP A 97 5.00 16.34 -6.01
C ASP A 97 3.98 15.82 -4.99
N ALA A 98 2.86 16.55 -4.80
CA ALA A 98 1.77 16.09 -3.95
C ALA A 98 0.86 15.07 -4.64
N VAL A 99 1.05 14.81 -5.93
CA VAL A 99 0.19 13.94 -6.72
C VAL A 99 0.87 12.63 -7.06
N VAL A 100 0.13 11.53 -6.88
CA VAL A 100 0.50 10.22 -7.42
C VAL A 100 -0.54 9.88 -8.48
N VAL A 101 -0.09 9.65 -9.72
CA VAL A 101 -1.00 9.36 -10.83
C VAL A 101 -1.21 7.85 -10.94
N PHE A 102 -2.48 7.45 -10.95
CA PHE A 102 -2.90 6.07 -11.17
C PHE A 102 -3.43 5.93 -12.60
N ASP A 103 -3.29 4.75 -13.18
CA ASP A 103 -3.90 4.44 -14.48
C ASP A 103 -5.32 3.91 -14.37
N SER A 104 -5.84 3.82 -13.15
CA SER A 104 -7.19 3.37 -12.82
C SER A 104 -7.74 4.22 -11.68
N PRO A 105 -9.08 4.22 -11.46
CA PRO A 105 -9.64 4.95 -10.31
C PRO A 105 -9.00 4.51 -8.99
N PRO A 106 -8.56 5.44 -8.14
CA PRO A 106 -7.84 5.10 -6.91
C PRO A 106 -8.80 4.66 -5.78
N THR A 107 -9.46 3.55 -5.98
CA THR A 107 -10.29 2.88 -4.97
C THR A 107 -9.40 2.11 -3.99
N ALA A 108 -9.96 1.68 -2.85
CA ALA A 108 -9.23 0.83 -1.91
C ALA A 108 -8.75 -0.46 -2.58
N GLU A 109 -9.57 -1.05 -3.46
CA GLU A 109 -9.22 -2.27 -4.19
C GLU A 109 -8.03 -2.05 -5.13
N VAL A 110 -8.03 -0.94 -5.86
CA VAL A 110 -6.93 -0.59 -6.77
C VAL A 110 -5.67 -0.22 -5.97
N MET A 111 -5.82 0.50 -4.88
CA MET A 111 -4.70 0.81 -3.97
C MET A 111 -4.04 -0.48 -3.48
N SER A 112 -4.84 -1.47 -3.09
CA SER A 112 -4.37 -2.79 -2.67
C SER A 112 -3.51 -3.44 -3.74
N LEU A 113 -3.99 -3.48 -4.97
CA LEU A 113 -3.25 -4.07 -6.12
C LEU A 113 -1.95 -3.32 -6.40
N VAL A 114 -2.00 -2.00 -6.40
CA VAL A 114 -0.81 -1.17 -6.70
C VAL A 114 0.25 -1.35 -5.60
N LEU A 115 -0.17 -1.40 -4.34
CA LEU A 115 0.77 -1.65 -3.23
C LEU A 115 1.40 -3.03 -3.32
N GLU A 116 0.62 -4.06 -3.66
CA GLU A 116 1.16 -5.41 -3.85
C GLU A 116 2.23 -5.43 -4.96
N ARG A 117 1.96 -4.77 -6.08
CA ARG A 117 2.92 -4.66 -7.17
C ARG A 117 4.17 -3.91 -6.75
N ARG A 118 4.03 -2.76 -6.10
CA ARG A 118 5.16 -1.95 -5.65
C ARG A 118 6.02 -2.67 -4.64
N LEU A 119 5.40 -3.36 -3.70
CA LEU A 119 6.14 -4.18 -2.73
C LEU A 119 6.88 -5.31 -3.42
N SER A 120 6.24 -5.95 -4.40
CA SER A 120 6.89 -7.02 -5.19
C SER A 120 8.13 -6.51 -5.93
N GLU A 121 8.10 -5.28 -6.43
CA GLU A 121 9.24 -4.67 -7.13
C GLU A 121 10.37 -4.28 -6.18
N GLU A 122 10.04 -3.86 -4.95
CA GLU A 122 11.01 -3.31 -4.00
C GLU A 122 11.60 -4.35 -3.06
N LEU A 123 10.87 -5.42 -2.77
CA LEU A 123 11.30 -6.44 -1.82
C LEU A 123 12.14 -7.54 -2.48
N PRO A 124 12.98 -8.24 -1.70
CA PRO A 124 13.81 -9.32 -2.24
C PRO A 124 12.99 -10.46 -2.87
N ASP A 125 13.59 -11.18 -3.82
CA ASP A 125 12.97 -12.31 -4.52
C ASP A 125 12.65 -13.49 -3.59
N THR A 126 13.21 -13.51 -2.38
CA THR A 126 12.89 -14.51 -1.36
C THR A 126 11.46 -14.37 -0.84
N VAL A 127 10.82 -13.21 -1.05
CA VAL A 127 9.40 -13.01 -0.75
C VAL A 127 8.59 -13.59 -1.90
N SER A 128 7.80 -14.63 -1.61
CA SER A 128 7.08 -15.38 -2.65
C SER A 128 5.62 -14.97 -2.78
N ASP A 129 5.04 -14.34 -1.77
CA ASP A 129 3.63 -13.94 -1.79
C ASP A 129 3.42 -12.69 -0.95
N ILE A 130 2.62 -11.77 -1.47
CA ILE A 130 2.33 -10.49 -0.83
C ILE A 130 0.84 -10.23 -0.95
N SER A 131 0.18 -9.94 0.17
CA SER A 131 -1.23 -9.59 0.23
C SER A 131 -1.38 -8.28 1.00
N VAL A 132 -2.10 -7.33 0.43
CA VAL A 132 -2.33 -6.02 1.05
C VAL A 132 -3.83 -5.78 1.20
N ALA A 133 -4.27 -5.48 2.41
CA ALA A 133 -5.64 -5.04 2.68
C ALA A 133 -5.63 -3.55 2.99
N VAL A 134 -6.50 -2.80 2.32
CA VAL A 134 -6.61 -1.35 2.46
C VAL A 134 -8.00 -1.00 2.96
N SER A 135 -8.10 -0.47 4.17
CA SER A 135 -9.35 0.00 4.75
C SER A 135 -9.46 1.51 4.58
N GLU A 136 -10.47 1.94 3.84
CA GLU A 136 -10.76 3.36 3.61
C GLU A 136 -11.50 3.94 4.80
N THR A 137 -12.49 3.19 5.30
CA THR A 137 -13.27 3.50 6.50
C THR A 137 -13.45 2.22 7.29
N ALA A 138 -14.10 2.31 8.47
CA ALA A 138 -14.46 1.13 9.25
C ALA A 138 -15.43 0.19 8.50
N GLU A 139 -16.11 0.70 7.48
CA GLU A 139 -17.13 -0.03 6.72
C GLU A 139 -16.62 -0.61 5.39
N LEU A 140 -15.47 -0.16 4.90
CA LEU A 140 -15.02 -0.49 3.56
C LEU A 140 -13.53 -0.84 3.53
N CYS A 141 -13.23 -2.05 3.09
CA CYS A 141 -11.88 -2.56 2.97
C CYS A 141 -11.73 -3.30 1.64
N GLY A 142 -10.68 -2.99 0.90
CA GLY A 142 -10.31 -3.70 -0.33
C GLY A 142 -9.05 -4.52 -0.11
N GLY A 143 -9.00 -5.71 -0.71
CA GLY A 143 -7.84 -6.60 -0.61
C GLY A 143 -8.02 -7.82 -1.48
N PRO A 144 -7.08 -8.77 -1.41
CA PRO A 144 -7.16 -9.97 -2.22
C PRO A 144 -8.31 -10.88 -1.77
N VAL A 145 -8.71 -11.74 -2.68
CA VAL A 145 -9.78 -12.72 -2.47
C VAL A 145 -9.40 -13.76 -1.42
#